data_88da545545f514165e6ab36bcb1c90f5
#
_entry.id   88da545545f514165e6ab36bcb1c90f5
#
_cell.length_a   1.000
_cell.length_b   1.000
_cell.length_c   1.000
_cell.angle_alpha   90.00
_cell.angle_beta   90.00
_cell.angle_gamma   90.00
#
_symmetry.space_group_name_H-M   'P 1'
#
loop_
_entity.id
_entity.type
_entity.pdbx_description
1 polymer ?
#
loop_
_entity_poly.entity_id
_entity_poly.type
_entity_poly.pdbx_seq_one_letter_code
_entity_poly.pdbx_strand_id
1 'polypeptide(L)'
;DTAAQATPASRTLGWYVWNGQALLDHPARMTTLPKGSERILISFTAPQLRALTRPAGQKRLLQLIAQAHAQGLRVELLLGEATWVLPARRQALLDLLAPLRNLAFDGLHLDLERSQLPPAQQPSWDEAVVDTLRAVRAAIDWPLALTTHYRELQAPDFARRIQDTGVTELVAMVYVSNPVRAAEIARPLLQGPPGLRLAVAQSIERSLPPDESNYLLGQTQALRRWHQLSQVLETLPGFSGIVVQSWDEFKKARP
;
A
#
# COMPACT_ATOMS: atom_id res chain seq x y z
N ASP A 1 20.02 39.47 -4.27
CA ASP A 1 19.99 38.05 -4.70
C ASP A 1 19.26 37.21 -3.68
N THR A 2 17.96 37.14 -3.84
CA THR A 2 17.09 36.22 -3.07
C THR A 2 17.15 34.88 -3.78
N ALA A 3 17.96 33.98 -3.25
CA ALA A 3 17.91 32.57 -3.66
C ALA A 3 16.50 32.03 -3.39
N ALA A 4 15.77 31.76 -4.46
CA ALA A 4 14.49 31.07 -4.38
C ALA A 4 14.75 29.71 -3.71
N GLN A 5 14.31 29.55 -2.46
CA GLN A 5 14.31 28.28 -1.79
C GLN A 5 13.41 27.35 -2.61
N ALA A 6 14.03 26.39 -3.30
CA ALA A 6 13.28 25.33 -3.98
C ALA A 6 12.43 24.63 -2.94
N THR A 7 11.10 24.74 -3.09
CA THR A 7 10.15 23.98 -2.29
C THR A 7 10.55 22.50 -2.37
N PRO A 8 10.76 21.81 -1.24
CA PRO A 8 11.11 20.40 -1.28
C PRO A 8 10.05 19.66 -2.10
N ALA A 9 10.48 18.87 -3.09
CA ALA A 9 9.56 18.07 -3.89
C ALA A 9 8.69 17.25 -2.95
N SER A 10 7.37 17.42 -3.05
CA SER A 10 6.40 16.69 -2.23
C SER A 10 6.70 15.19 -2.32
N ARG A 11 6.98 14.56 -1.19
CA ARG A 11 7.17 13.11 -1.12
C ARG A 11 5.79 12.49 -1.07
N THR A 12 5.37 11.86 -2.15
CA THR A 12 3.99 11.37 -2.29
C THR A 12 3.88 9.98 -2.91
N LEU A 13 5.01 9.34 -3.26
CA LEU A 13 5.01 8.02 -3.88
C LEU A 13 5.30 6.91 -2.88
N GLY A 14 4.45 5.87 -2.91
CA GLY A 14 4.69 4.59 -2.27
C GLY A 14 4.72 3.47 -3.31
N TRP A 15 5.30 2.33 -2.96
CA TRP A 15 5.50 1.22 -3.88
C TRP A 15 5.12 -0.11 -3.25
N TYR A 16 4.26 -0.87 -3.91
CA TYR A 16 4.09 -2.29 -3.62
C TYR A 16 5.32 -3.05 -4.11
N VAL A 17 5.95 -3.79 -3.22
CA VAL A 17 7.14 -4.62 -3.49
C VAL A 17 6.81 -6.06 -3.12
N TRP A 18 6.29 -6.81 -4.09
CA TRP A 18 5.85 -8.19 -3.85
C TRP A 18 7.02 -9.17 -3.68
N ASN A 19 8.14 -8.92 -4.32
CA ASN A 19 9.37 -9.69 -4.11
C ASN A 19 10.29 -9.01 -3.08
N GLY A 20 9.87 -9.06 -1.82
CA GLY A 20 10.64 -8.46 -0.72
C GLY A 20 12.00 -9.13 -0.51
N GLN A 21 12.10 -10.43 -0.76
CA GLN A 21 13.37 -11.15 -0.61
C GLN A 21 14.46 -10.60 -1.52
N ALA A 22 14.12 -10.25 -2.77
CA ALA A 22 15.09 -9.66 -3.70
C ALA A 22 15.64 -8.31 -3.18
N LEU A 23 14.80 -7.52 -2.51
CA LEU A 23 15.22 -6.26 -1.91
C LEU A 23 16.02 -6.49 -0.61
N LEU A 24 15.64 -7.47 0.19
CA LEU A 24 16.39 -7.88 1.38
C LEU A 24 17.79 -8.39 1.03
N ASP A 25 17.93 -9.11 -0.09
CA ASP A 25 19.20 -9.61 -0.60
C ASP A 25 20.08 -8.51 -1.20
N HIS A 26 19.46 -7.47 -1.77
CA HIS A 26 20.14 -6.35 -2.44
C HIS A 26 19.56 -4.99 -2.01
N PRO A 27 19.75 -4.57 -0.75
CA PRO A 27 19.13 -3.34 -0.21
C PRO A 27 19.51 -2.07 -0.98
N ALA A 28 20.70 -2.04 -1.59
CA ALA A 28 21.17 -0.91 -2.41
C ALA A 28 20.21 -0.59 -3.59
N ARG A 29 19.38 -1.54 -4.03
CA ARG A 29 18.38 -1.30 -5.07
C ARG A 29 17.33 -0.26 -4.68
N MET A 30 17.13 0.01 -3.39
CA MET A 30 16.26 1.11 -2.93
C MET A 30 16.70 2.48 -3.43
N THR A 31 18.00 2.67 -3.70
CA THR A 31 18.52 3.94 -4.26
C THR A 31 18.03 4.20 -5.68
N THR A 32 17.50 3.20 -6.37
CA THR A 32 16.93 3.32 -7.72
C THR A 32 15.44 3.69 -7.73
N LEU A 33 14.80 3.78 -6.56
CA LEU A 33 13.44 4.27 -6.47
C LEU A 33 13.34 5.71 -7.01
N PRO A 34 12.27 6.05 -7.72
CA PRO A 34 12.06 7.40 -8.22
C PRO A 34 12.12 8.45 -7.10
N LYS A 35 12.61 9.62 -7.45
CA LYS A 35 12.64 10.79 -6.54
C LYS A 35 11.21 11.10 -6.07
N GLY A 36 11.05 11.38 -4.79
CA GLY A 36 9.74 11.60 -4.18
C GLY A 36 9.12 10.34 -3.57
N SER A 37 9.80 9.19 -3.66
CA SER A 37 9.39 7.99 -2.94
C SER A 37 9.49 8.19 -1.43
N GLU A 38 8.44 7.77 -0.68
CA GLU A 38 8.34 7.95 0.78
C GLU A 38 8.13 6.64 1.53
N ARG A 39 7.69 5.58 0.85
CA ARG A 39 7.45 4.28 1.47
C ARG A 39 7.52 3.12 0.48
N ILE A 40 7.84 1.97 1.03
CA ILE A 40 7.71 0.68 0.37
C ILE A 40 6.81 -0.23 1.23
N LEU A 41 5.90 -0.93 0.55
CA LEU A 41 5.05 -1.97 1.11
C LEU A 41 5.68 -3.29 0.68
N ILE A 42 6.40 -3.94 1.59
CA ILE A 42 7.27 -5.08 1.25
C ILE A 42 6.63 -6.40 1.67
N SER A 43 6.53 -7.34 0.74
CA SER A 43 5.92 -8.64 0.94
C SER A 43 6.94 -9.77 0.88
N PHE A 44 6.67 -10.80 1.66
CA PHE A 44 7.47 -12.02 1.75
C PHE A 44 6.56 -13.24 1.75
N THR A 45 7.05 -14.36 1.27
CA THR A 45 6.37 -15.65 1.42
C THR A 45 6.35 -16.09 2.89
N ALA A 46 5.45 -17.00 3.25
CA ALA A 46 5.40 -17.52 4.62
C ALA A 46 6.73 -18.13 5.10
N PRO A 47 7.49 -18.92 4.31
CA PRO A 47 8.83 -19.36 4.70
C PRO A 47 9.83 -18.22 4.91
N GLN A 48 9.78 -17.19 4.06
CA GLN A 48 10.63 -16.00 4.18
C GLN A 48 10.31 -15.22 5.46
N LEU A 49 9.02 -15.02 5.78
CA LEU A 49 8.59 -14.38 7.03
C LEU A 49 9.10 -15.14 8.25
N ARG A 50 9.01 -16.48 8.25
CA ARG A 50 9.59 -17.30 9.33
C ARG A 50 11.11 -17.11 9.45
N ALA A 51 11.81 -16.94 8.34
CA ALA A 51 13.25 -16.67 8.36
C ALA A 51 13.59 -15.32 8.99
N LEU A 52 12.73 -14.29 8.81
CA LEU A 52 12.91 -12.98 9.43
C LEU A 52 12.83 -13.01 10.96
N THR A 53 12.19 -13.99 11.56
CA THR A 53 12.11 -14.13 13.03
C THR A 53 13.34 -14.74 13.67
N ARG A 54 14.27 -15.28 12.87
CA ARG A 54 15.55 -15.82 13.33
C ARG A 54 16.59 -14.70 13.47
N PRO A 55 17.61 -14.83 14.34
CA PRO A 55 18.58 -13.76 14.59
C PRO A 55 19.24 -13.17 13.34
N ALA A 56 19.66 -14.03 12.39
CA ALA A 56 20.26 -13.57 11.13
C ALA A 56 19.26 -12.80 10.24
N GLY A 57 18.02 -13.26 10.17
CA GLY A 57 16.94 -12.60 9.41
C GLY A 57 16.56 -11.25 10.03
N GLN A 58 16.42 -11.20 11.36
CA GLN A 58 16.16 -9.95 12.08
C GLN A 58 17.25 -8.91 11.82
N LYS A 59 18.52 -9.32 11.88
CA LYS A 59 19.64 -8.43 11.60
C LYS A 59 19.58 -7.86 10.18
N ARG A 60 19.30 -8.69 9.19
CA ARG A 60 19.16 -8.26 7.79
C ARG A 60 17.98 -7.31 7.60
N LEU A 61 16.84 -7.60 8.22
CA LEU A 61 15.67 -6.74 8.18
C LEU A 61 15.96 -5.37 8.81
N LEU A 62 16.60 -5.34 9.98
CA LEU A 62 16.99 -4.08 10.64
C LEU A 62 17.94 -3.26 9.78
N GLN A 63 18.88 -3.90 9.08
CA GLN A 63 19.78 -3.21 8.14
C GLN A 63 19.01 -2.63 6.95
N LEU A 64 18.08 -3.37 6.37
CA LEU A 64 17.21 -2.88 5.29
C LEU A 64 16.40 -1.67 5.74
N ILE A 65 15.74 -1.77 6.90
CA ILE A 65 14.91 -0.68 7.45
C ILE A 65 15.77 0.55 7.75
N ALA A 66 16.95 0.38 8.36
CA ALA A 66 17.86 1.50 8.62
C ALA A 66 18.31 2.20 7.33
N GLN A 67 18.63 1.45 6.27
CA GLN A 67 18.98 2.02 4.97
C GLN A 67 17.78 2.73 4.32
N ALA A 68 16.58 2.19 4.45
CA ALA A 68 15.36 2.83 3.98
C ALA A 68 15.10 4.16 4.72
N HIS A 69 15.18 4.14 6.05
CA HIS A 69 15.00 5.35 6.87
C HIS A 69 16.05 6.43 6.55
N ALA A 70 17.30 6.05 6.28
CA ALA A 70 18.34 6.98 5.85
C ALA A 70 18.01 7.69 4.52
N GLN A 71 17.17 7.09 3.68
CA GLN A 71 16.65 7.66 2.43
C GLN A 71 15.28 8.35 2.62
N GLY A 72 14.75 8.38 3.85
CA GLY A 72 13.44 8.92 4.16
C GLY A 72 12.28 8.02 3.72
N LEU A 73 12.52 6.71 3.57
CA LEU A 73 11.51 5.71 3.21
C LEU A 73 11.00 5.01 4.47
N ARG A 74 9.70 4.87 4.61
CA ARG A 74 9.06 3.95 5.58
C ARG A 74 9.00 2.55 4.96
N VAL A 75 9.06 1.53 5.80
CA VAL A 75 8.99 0.12 5.40
C VAL A 75 7.81 -0.54 6.11
N GLU A 76 6.74 -0.77 5.38
CA GLU A 76 5.52 -1.43 5.89
C GLU A 76 5.49 -2.89 5.42
N LEU A 77 5.08 -3.81 6.31
CA LEU A 77 4.87 -5.20 5.92
C LEU A 77 3.58 -5.30 5.10
N LEU A 78 3.67 -5.84 3.89
CA LEU A 78 2.53 -6.08 2.99
C LEU A 78 2.12 -7.54 3.04
N LEU A 79 0.87 -7.80 3.38
CA LEU A 79 0.26 -9.13 3.34
C LEU A 79 -1.04 -9.07 2.54
N GLY A 80 -1.20 -9.99 1.57
CA GLY A 80 -2.36 -10.02 0.69
C GLY A 80 -2.82 -11.45 0.37
N GLU A 81 -3.84 -11.90 1.08
CA GLU A 81 -4.55 -13.16 0.81
C GLU A 81 -6.03 -12.95 1.14
N ALA A 82 -6.85 -12.80 0.11
CA ALA A 82 -8.25 -12.43 0.26
C ALA A 82 -9.04 -13.36 1.19
N THR A 83 -8.72 -14.66 1.21
CA THR A 83 -9.45 -15.64 2.03
C THR A 83 -9.25 -15.46 3.53
N TRP A 84 -8.29 -14.68 3.99
CA TRP A 84 -8.10 -14.39 5.42
C TRP A 84 -9.28 -13.64 6.06
N VAL A 85 -10.10 -12.97 5.29
CA VAL A 85 -11.33 -12.34 5.82
C VAL A 85 -12.36 -13.38 6.26
N LEU A 86 -12.33 -14.58 5.69
CA LEU A 86 -13.28 -15.64 6.02
C LEU A 86 -13.02 -16.15 7.45
N PRO A 87 -14.08 -16.36 8.26
CA PRO A 87 -13.94 -16.83 9.65
C PRO A 87 -13.04 -18.07 9.79
N ALA A 88 -13.17 -19.05 8.89
CA ALA A 88 -12.39 -20.28 8.91
C ALA A 88 -10.89 -20.08 8.56
N ARG A 89 -10.52 -18.96 7.95
CA ARG A 89 -9.14 -18.67 7.50
C ARG A 89 -8.47 -17.53 8.28
N ARG A 90 -9.23 -16.77 9.05
CA ARG A 90 -8.73 -15.62 9.83
C ARG A 90 -7.65 -16.02 10.81
N GLN A 91 -7.77 -17.16 11.46
CA GLN A 91 -6.79 -17.64 12.42
C GLN A 91 -5.41 -17.84 11.75
N ALA A 92 -5.36 -18.26 10.49
CA ALA A 92 -4.10 -18.40 9.76
C ALA A 92 -3.34 -17.08 9.61
N LEU A 93 -4.05 -15.96 9.42
CA LEU A 93 -3.45 -14.62 9.42
C LEU A 93 -2.89 -14.26 10.81
N LEU A 94 -3.67 -14.50 11.87
CA LEU A 94 -3.23 -14.20 13.24
C LEU A 94 -2.01 -15.04 13.65
N ASP A 95 -1.99 -16.32 13.29
CA ASP A 95 -0.85 -17.21 13.54
C ASP A 95 0.40 -16.77 12.76
N LEU A 96 0.23 -16.25 11.55
CA LEU A 96 1.33 -15.68 10.76
C LEU A 96 1.88 -14.41 11.41
N LEU A 97 1.03 -13.54 11.95
CA LEU A 97 1.41 -12.27 12.55
C LEU A 97 2.05 -12.42 13.93
N ALA A 98 1.63 -13.37 14.73
CA ALA A 98 2.07 -13.53 16.12
C ALA A 98 3.60 -13.50 16.31
N PRO A 99 4.41 -14.26 15.54
CA PRO A 99 5.87 -14.22 15.68
C PRO A 99 6.51 -12.96 15.09
N LEU A 100 5.79 -12.18 14.27
CA LEU A 100 6.31 -10.99 13.59
C LEU A 100 6.14 -9.71 14.39
N ARG A 101 5.26 -9.69 15.39
CA ARG A 101 4.82 -8.47 16.11
C ARG A 101 5.94 -7.62 16.71
N ASN A 102 7.10 -8.22 16.97
CA ASN A 102 8.27 -7.53 17.55
C ASN A 102 9.30 -7.09 16.50
N LEU A 103 9.03 -7.33 15.21
CA LEU A 103 9.89 -6.84 14.13
C LEU A 103 9.69 -5.34 13.93
N ALA A 104 10.70 -4.67 13.39
CA ALA A 104 10.77 -3.21 13.34
C ALA A 104 10.10 -2.60 12.08
N PHE A 105 9.05 -3.21 11.56
CA PHE A 105 8.26 -2.60 10.48
C PHE A 105 7.57 -1.31 10.94
N ASP A 106 7.46 -0.35 10.04
CA ASP A 106 6.78 0.93 10.30
C ASP A 106 5.26 0.84 10.27
N GLY A 107 4.72 -0.29 9.83
CA GLY A 107 3.29 -0.56 9.78
C GLY A 107 2.97 -1.91 9.17
N LEU A 108 1.70 -2.29 9.25
CA LEU A 108 1.11 -3.43 8.57
C LEU A 108 0.13 -2.95 7.51
N HIS A 109 0.33 -3.39 6.29
CA HIS A 109 -0.55 -3.11 5.17
C HIS A 109 -1.22 -4.40 4.70
N LEU A 110 -2.55 -4.46 4.78
CA LEU A 110 -3.33 -5.60 4.32
C LEU A 110 -3.97 -5.28 2.97
N ASP A 111 -3.79 -6.17 2.01
CA ASP A 111 -4.42 -6.12 0.69
C ASP A 111 -5.48 -7.23 0.62
N LEU A 112 -6.74 -6.87 0.88
CA LEU A 112 -7.85 -7.81 1.04
C LEU A 112 -8.98 -7.43 0.07
N GLU A 113 -8.97 -8.04 -1.11
CA GLU A 113 -9.88 -7.69 -2.17
C GLU A 113 -11.12 -8.60 -2.23
N ARG A 114 -12.31 -7.99 -2.26
CA ARG A 114 -13.58 -8.72 -2.45
C ARG A 114 -13.56 -9.57 -3.72
N SER A 115 -13.07 -9.01 -4.83
CA SER A 115 -13.06 -9.65 -6.15
C SER A 115 -12.26 -10.94 -6.21
N GLN A 116 -11.31 -11.13 -5.30
CA GLN A 116 -10.48 -12.33 -5.22
C GLN A 116 -11.13 -13.47 -4.42
N LEU A 117 -12.26 -13.21 -3.78
CA LEU A 117 -13.05 -14.27 -3.12
C LEU A 117 -13.89 -15.03 -4.16
N PRO A 118 -14.19 -16.31 -3.88
CA PRO A 118 -15.22 -17.03 -4.63
C PRO A 118 -16.55 -16.26 -4.64
N PRO A 119 -17.31 -16.23 -5.75
CA PRO A 119 -18.52 -15.41 -5.88
C PRO A 119 -19.53 -15.59 -4.74
N ALA A 120 -19.71 -16.81 -4.23
CA ALA A 120 -20.62 -17.12 -3.14
C ALA A 120 -20.22 -16.46 -1.79
N GLN A 121 -18.97 -16.06 -1.63
CA GLN A 121 -18.43 -15.47 -0.41
C GLN A 121 -18.29 -13.94 -0.50
N GLN A 122 -18.39 -13.36 -1.68
CA GLN A 122 -18.26 -11.91 -1.89
C GLN A 122 -19.34 -11.07 -1.17
N PRO A 123 -20.62 -11.50 -1.07
CA PRO A 123 -21.66 -10.72 -0.40
C PRO A 123 -21.39 -10.44 1.08
N SER A 124 -20.65 -11.29 1.77
CA SER A 124 -20.32 -11.13 3.20
C SER A 124 -18.97 -10.45 3.45
N TRP A 125 -18.29 -9.99 2.40
CA TRP A 125 -16.91 -9.50 2.49
C TRP A 125 -16.77 -8.29 3.43
N ASP A 126 -17.68 -7.34 3.38
CA ASP A 126 -17.59 -6.09 4.17
C ASP A 126 -17.70 -6.36 5.69
N GLU A 127 -18.57 -7.25 6.13
CA GLU A 127 -18.61 -7.70 7.53
C GLU A 127 -17.33 -8.48 7.89
N ALA A 128 -16.96 -9.42 7.03
CA ALA A 128 -15.82 -10.31 7.27
C ALA A 128 -14.48 -9.54 7.33
N VAL A 129 -14.28 -8.50 6.50
CA VAL A 129 -13.07 -7.69 6.56
C VAL A 129 -13.02 -6.83 7.83
N VAL A 130 -14.14 -6.26 8.24
CA VAL A 130 -14.23 -5.48 9.50
C VAL A 130 -13.86 -6.35 10.70
N ASP A 131 -14.44 -7.55 10.80
CA ASP A 131 -14.12 -8.48 11.89
C ASP A 131 -12.65 -8.94 11.86
N THR A 132 -12.10 -9.16 10.68
CA THR A 132 -10.70 -9.52 10.51
C THR A 132 -9.77 -8.39 10.97
N LEU A 133 -10.07 -7.14 10.59
CA LEU A 133 -9.27 -5.99 11.01
C LEU A 133 -9.33 -5.76 12.52
N ARG A 134 -10.48 -5.98 13.17
CA ARG A 134 -10.59 -5.95 14.64
C ARG A 134 -9.67 -6.99 15.29
N ALA A 135 -9.70 -8.22 14.77
CA ALA A 135 -8.84 -9.29 15.28
C ALA A 135 -7.35 -8.98 15.08
N VAL A 136 -6.98 -8.45 13.92
CA VAL A 136 -5.59 -8.02 13.63
C VAL A 136 -5.18 -6.89 14.57
N ARG A 137 -6.05 -5.88 14.78
CA ARG A 137 -5.75 -4.76 15.69
C ARG A 137 -5.50 -5.24 17.14
N ALA A 138 -6.22 -6.25 17.58
CA ALA A 138 -6.01 -6.84 18.90
C ALA A 138 -4.67 -7.61 19.03
N ALA A 139 -4.10 -8.06 17.91
CA ALA A 139 -2.88 -8.86 17.87
C ALA A 139 -1.60 -8.05 17.60
N ILE A 140 -1.70 -6.87 16.98
CA ILE A 140 -0.58 -6.07 16.47
C ILE A 140 -0.76 -4.60 16.86
N ASP A 141 0.33 -3.96 17.33
CA ASP A 141 0.34 -2.54 17.68
C ASP A 141 0.81 -1.62 16.54
N TRP A 142 1.31 -2.17 15.45
CA TRP A 142 1.76 -1.36 14.31
C TRP A 142 0.60 -0.53 13.72
N PRO A 143 0.90 0.65 13.14
CA PRO A 143 -0.06 1.34 12.28
C PRO A 143 -0.63 0.37 11.24
N LEU A 144 -1.96 0.39 11.06
CA LEU A 144 -2.68 -0.56 10.22
C LEU A 144 -3.31 0.16 9.04
N ALA A 145 -3.06 -0.34 7.84
CA ALA A 145 -3.64 0.13 6.59
C ALA A 145 -4.34 -1.00 5.83
N LEU A 146 -5.35 -0.64 5.05
CA LEU A 146 -6.09 -1.55 4.19
C LEU A 146 -6.08 -1.05 2.75
N THR A 147 -5.66 -1.89 1.80
CA THR A 147 -5.95 -1.71 0.37
C THR A 147 -7.25 -2.40 -0.01
N THR A 148 -8.11 -1.70 -0.73
CA THR A 148 -9.32 -2.25 -1.34
C THR A 148 -9.71 -1.48 -2.60
N HIS A 149 -10.62 -2.04 -3.40
CA HIS A 149 -11.12 -1.37 -4.58
C HIS A 149 -11.92 -0.12 -4.22
N TYR A 150 -11.78 0.97 -4.97
CA TYR A 150 -12.44 2.24 -4.67
C TYR A 150 -13.96 2.14 -4.56
N ARG A 151 -14.59 1.21 -5.31
CA ARG A 151 -16.05 1.01 -5.26
C ARG A 151 -16.55 0.55 -3.90
N GLU A 152 -15.74 -0.18 -3.13
CA GLU A 152 -16.09 -0.58 -1.76
C GLU A 152 -16.18 0.64 -0.84
N LEU A 153 -15.36 1.65 -1.08
CA LEU A 153 -15.32 2.88 -0.30
C LEU A 153 -16.45 3.87 -0.65
N GLN A 154 -17.19 3.62 -1.73
CA GLN A 154 -18.38 4.41 -2.09
C GLN A 154 -19.60 4.11 -1.20
N ALA A 155 -19.60 2.98 -0.50
CA ALA A 155 -20.62 2.68 0.50
C ALA A 155 -20.51 3.66 1.69
N PRO A 156 -21.58 4.39 2.07
CA PRO A 156 -21.49 5.57 2.95
C PRO A 156 -20.84 5.30 4.31
N ASP A 157 -21.06 4.15 4.89
CA ASP A 157 -20.59 3.84 6.25
C ASP A 157 -19.33 2.95 6.27
N PHE A 158 -18.89 2.44 5.13
CA PHE A 158 -17.81 1.44 5.09
C PHE A 158 -16.50 2.01 5.62
N ALA A 159 -16.08 3.19 5.17
CA ALA A 159 -14.83 3.82 5.60
C ALA A 159 -14.82 4.08 7.12
N ARG A 160 -15.96 4.49 7.71
CA ARG A 160 -16.09 4.68 9.16
C ARG A 160 -15.97 3.34 9.89
N ARG A 161 -16.66 2.31 9.44
CA ARG A 161 -16.58 0.97 10.04
C ARG A 161 -15.15 0.42 10.02
N ILE A 162 -14.41 0.69 8.96
CA ILE A 162 -12.99 0.35 8.88
C ILE A 162 -12.16 1.17 9.87
N GLN A 163 -12.38 2.49 9.96
CA GLN A 163 -11.69 3.34 10.95
C GLN A 163 -11.94 2.88 12.39
N ASP A 164 -13.16 2.48 12.71
CA ASP A 164 -13.55 1.99 14.04
C ASP A 164 -12.82 0.69 14.45
N THR A 165 -12.20 -0.01 13.50
CA THR A 165 -11.33 -1.16 13.79
C THR A 165 -9.92 -0.78 14.23
N GLY A 166 -9.55 0.51 14.14
CA GLY A 166 -8.20 0.99 14.39
C GLY A 166 -7.32 1.13 13.14
N VAL A 167 -7.87 0.95 11.95
CA VAL A 167 -7.20 1.28 10.68
C VAL A 167 -7.03 2.80 10.60
N THR A 168 -5.81 3.24 10.27
CA THR A 168 -5.44 4.66 10.18
C THR A 168 -5.32 5.17 8.75
N GLU A 169 -5.24 4.26 7.78
CA GLU A 169 -5.14 4.61 6.37
C GLU A 169 -5.88 3.58 5.49
N LEU A 170 -6.63 4.08 4.53
CA LEU A 170 -7.15 3.32 3.40
C LEU A 170 -6.32 3.60 2.16
N VAL A 171 -6.09 2.58 1.34
CA VAL A 171 -5.53 2.73 0.00
C VAL A 171 -6.60 2.28 -0.99
N ALA A 172 -7.14 3.22 -1.75
CA ALA A 172 -8.14 2.96 -2.77
C ALA A 172 -7.49 2.57 -4.09
N MET A 173 -7.73 1.36 -4.57
CA MET A 173 -7.32 0.98 -5.93
C MET A 173 -8.20 1.73 -6.94
N VAL A 174 -7.63 2.77 -7.54
CA VAL A 174 -8.20 3.56 -8.62
C VAL A 174 -7.34 3.31 -9.87
N TYR A 175 -7.51 2.13 -10.46
CA TYR A 175 -6.74 1.74 -11.65
C TYR A 175 -7.37 2.39 -12.88
N VAL A 176 -7.09 3.67 -13.02
CA VAL A 176 -7.49 4.53 -14.13
C VAL A 176 -6.27 5.36 -14.52
N SER A 177 -5.75 5.11 -15.72
CA SER A 177 -4.48 5.71 -16.16
C SER A 177 -4.60 7.20 -16.48
N ASN A 178 -5.81 7.71 -16.78
CA ASN A 178 -6.04 9.14 -16.98
C ASN A 178 -6.10 9.87 -15.63
N PRO A 179 -5.19 10.81 -15.33
CA PRO A 179 -5.11 11.46 -14.02
C PRO A 179 -6.32 12.33 -13.68
N VAL A 180 -6.96 12.95 -14.67
CA VAL A 180 -8.19 13.75 -14.45
C VAL A 180 -9.31 12.84 -13.98
N ARG A 181 -9.53 11.74 -14.69
CA ARG A 181 -10.57 10.76 -14.34
C ARG A 181 -10.28 10.08 -13.00
N ALA A 182 -9.03 9.73 -12.74
CA ALA A 182 -8.63 9.18 -11.45
C ALA A 182 -8.92 10.16 -10.29
N ALA A 183 -8.64 11.46 -10.48
CA ALA A 183 -8.96 12.49 -9.50
C ALA A 183 -10.46 12.66 -9.25
N GLU A 184 -11.28 12.59 -10.31
CA GLU A 184 -12.75 12.64 -10.20
C GLU A 184 -13.29 11.49 -9.33
N ILE A 185 -12.72 10.31 -9.46
CA ILE A 185 -13.09 9.13 -8.65
C ILE A 185 -12.60 9.30 -7.20
N ALA A 186 -11.38 9.78 -7.00
CA ALA A 186 -10.76 9.85 -5.67
C ALA A 186 -11.33 10.97 -4.78
N ARG A 187 -11.71 12.11 -5.35
CA ARG A 187 -12.19 13.29 -4.59
C ARG A 187 -13.35 12.99 -3.62
N PRO A 188 -14.44 12.32 -4.03
CA PRO A 188 -15.51 11.96 -3.11
C PRO A 188 -15.06 11.06 -1.97
N LEU A 189 -14.09 10.17 -2.22
CA LEU A 189 -13.57 9.24 -1.20
C LEU A 189 -12.79 9.99 -0.11
N LEU A 190 -12.15 11.12 -0.46
CA LEU A 190 -11.41 11.97 0.48
C LEU A 190 -12.33 12.79 1.41
N GLN A 191 -13.64 12.77 1.18
CA GLN A 191 -14.66 13.33 2.08
C GLN A 191 -15.10 12.33 3.17
N GLY A 192 -14.33 11.28 3.38
CA GLY A 192 -14.57 10.27 4.39
C GLY A 192 -14.43 10.77 5.84
N PRO A 193 -14.46 9.86 6.82
CA PRO A 193 -14.45 10.24 8.23
C PRO A 193 -13.15 10.98 8.59
N PRO A 194 -13.26 12.02 9.44
CA PRO A 194 -12.10 12.81 9.87
C PRO A 194 -11.04 11.94 10.56
N GLY A 195 -9.77 12.20 10.27
CA GLY A 195 -8.64 11.47 10.86
C GLY A 195 -8.27 10.16 10.14
N LEU A 196 -9.10 9.66 9.24
CA LEU A 196 -8.74 8.55 8.36
C LEU A 196 -8.00 9.10 7.14
N ARG A 197 -6.79 8.58 6.88
CA ARG A 197 -6.02 8.93 5.69
C ARG A 197 -6.44 8.08 4.51
N LEU A 198 -6.36 8.63 3.31
CA LEU A 198 -6.62 7.94 2.06
C LEU A 198 -5.48 8.16 1.08
N ALA A 199 -4.83 7.08 0.66
CA ALA A 199 -3.95 7.05 -0.50
C ALA A 199 -4.70 6.50 -1.71
N VAL A 200 -4.21 6.82 -2.90
CA VAL A 200 -4.72 6.32 -4.17
C VAL A 200 -3.71 5.35 -4.77
N ALA A 201 -4.12 4.10 -4.97
CA ALA A 201 -3.30 3.14 -5.69
C ALA A 201 -3.51 3.30 -7.20
N GLN A 202 -2.40 3.33 -7.93
CA GLN A 202 -2.33 3.36 -9.38
C GLN A 202 -1.56 2.15 -9.89
N SER A 203 -1.88 1.67 -11.10
CA SER A 203 -1.22 0.49 -11.65
C SER A 203 -0.23 0.82 -12.76
N ILE A 204 0.85 0.02 -12.81
CA ILE A 204 1.78 -0.10 -13.93
C ILE A 204 1.93 -1.58 -14.34
N GLU A 205 0.93 -2.40 -14.08
CA GLU A 205 0.95 -3.83 -14.43
C GLU A 205 0.78 -4.02 -15.93
N ARG A 206 1.68 -4.83 -16.50
CA ARG A 206 1.64 -5.16 -17.94
C ARG A 206 0.37 -5.92 -18.34
N SER A 207 -0.21 -6.66 -17.43
CA SER A 207 -1.38 -7.51 -17.67
C SER A 207 -2.70 -6.75 -17.77
N LEU A 208 -2.75 -5.50 -17.31
CA LEU A 208 -3.96 -4.67 -17.35
C LEU A 208 -4.05 -3.87 -18.67
N PRO A 209 -5.28 -3.53 -19.10
CA PRO A 209 -5.48 -2.72 -20.30
C PRO A 209 -4.93 -1.29 -20.13
N PRO A 210 -4.70 -0.55 -21.24
CA PRO A 210 -4.06 0.77 -21.20
C PRO A 210 -4.85 1.86 -20.44
N ASP A 211 -6.15 1.72 -20.29
CA ASP A 211 -7.00 2.63 -19.53
C ASP A 211 -6.94 2.37 -18.01
N GLU A 212 -6.44 1.20 -17.61
CA GLU A 212 -6.25 0.81 -16.21
C GLU A 212 -4.79 0.87 -15.74
N SER A 213 -3.83 0.77 -16.67
CA SER A 213 -2.40 0.70 -16.36
C SER A 213 -1.57 1.72 -17.15
N ASN A 214 -0.54 2.24 -16.50
CA ASN A 214 0.44 3.14 -17.13
C ASN A 214 1.60 2.41 -17.80
N TYR A 215 1.60 1.07 -17.90
CA TYR A 215 2.73 0.28 -18.38
C TYR A 215 3.20 0.66 -19.79
N LEU A 216 2.26 0.78 -20.73
CA LEU A 216 2.57 1.10 -22.11
C LEU A 216 3.09 2.53 -22.32
N LEU A 217 2.84 3.43 -21.37
CA LEU A 217 3.36 4.80 -21.41
C LEU A 217 4.85 4.87 -21.06
N GLY A 218 5.35 3.89 -20.31
CA GLY A 218 6.69 3.86 -19.79
C GLY A 218 6.86 4.66 -18.49
N GLN A 219 8.03 4.52 -17.87
CA GLN A 219 8.33 5.05 -16.54
C GLN A 219 8.18 6.58 -16.45
N THR A 220 8.78 7.29 -17.40
CA THR A 220 8.77 8.76 -17.40
C THR A 220 7.35 9.34 -17.49
N GLN A 221 6.52 8.83 -18.38
CA GLN A 221 5.14 9.32 -18.51
C GLN A 221 4.26 8.88 -17.34
N ALA A 222 4.45 7.68 -16.83
CA ALA A 222 3.75 7.21 -15.63
C ALA A 222 4.03 8.13 -14.44
N LEU A 223 5.29 8.46 -14.17
CA LEU A 223 5.69 9.39 -13.11
C LEU A 223 5.05 10.78 -13.28
N ARG A 224 4.99 11.30 -14.50
CA ARG A 224 4.32 12.58 -14.78
C ARG A 224 2.83 12.53 -14.44
N ARG A 225 2.13 11.46 -14.82
CA ARG A 225 0.70 11.31 -14.52
C ARG A 225 0.43 11.18 -13.02
N TRP A 226 1.23 10.42 -12.30
CA TRP A 226 1.11 10.30 -10.85
C TRP A 226 1.40 11.62 -10.14
N HIS A 227 2.38 12.38 -10.63
CA HIS A 227 2.64 13.72 -10.12
C HIS A 227 1.46 14.68 -10.35
N GLN A 228 0.87 14.68 -11.56
CA GLN A 228 -0.34 15.46 -11.85
C GLN A 228 -1.51 15.08 -10.92
N LEU A 229 -1.75 13.78 -10.75
CA LEU A 229 -2.80 13.29 -9.84
C LEU A 229 -2.54 13.73 -8.40
N SER A 230 -1.31 13.60 -7.92
CA SER A 230 -0.91 14.03 -6.58
C SER A 230 -1.13 15.54 -6.38
N GLN A 231 -0.71 16.39 -7.32
CA GLN A 231 -0.90 17.84 -7.26
C GLN A 231 -2.37 18.25 -7.12
N VAL A 232 -3.27 17.53 -7.78
CA VAL A 232 -4.71 17.80 -7.71
C VAL A 232 -5.30 17.37 -6.36
N LEU A 233 -4.79 16.30 -5.76
CA LEU A 233 -5.33 15.71 -4.53
C LEU A 233 -4.68 16.23 -3.26
N GLU A 234 -3.43 16.72 -3.31
CA GLU A 234 -2.66 17.12 -2.12
C GLU A 234 -3.28 18.28 -1.32
N THR A 235 -4.16 19.07 -1.95
CA THR A 235 -4.90 20.15 -1.27
C THR A 235 -6.10 19.65 -0.49
N LEU A 236 -6.48 18.38 -0.65
CA LEU A 236 -7.65 17.79 0.01
C LEU A 236 -7.24 17.17 1.35
N PRO A 237 -7.98 17.44 2.44
CA PRO A 237 -7.71 16.84 3.74
C PRO A 237 -7.72 15.31 3.67
N GLY A 238 -6.81 14.68 4.38
CA GLY A 238 -6.72 13.22 4.46
C GLY A 238 -5.98 12.54 3.31
N PHE A 239 -5.65 13.24 2.23
CA PHE A 239 -4.83 12.64 1.17
C PHE A 239 -3.43 12.29 1.68
N SER A 240 -3.01 11.04 1.48
CA SER A 240 -1.74 10.52 1.99
C SER A 240 -0.78 10.01 0.90
N GLY A 241 -1.08 10.25 -0.36
CA GLY A 241 -0.15 9.98 -1.47
C GLY A 241 -0.67 9.00 -2.50
N ILE A 242 0.21 8.69 -3.46
CA ILE A 242 -0.01 7.68 -4.51
C ILE A 242 0.81 6.45 -4.15
N VAL A 243 0.21 5.27 -4.26
CA VAL A 243 0.90 3.98 -4.08
C VAL A 243 0.84 3.19 -5.39
N VAL A 244 1.99 2.77 -5.89
CA VAL A 244 2.09 2.17 -7.22
C VAL A 244 2.17 0.66 -7.14
N GLN A 245 1.30 -0.01 -7.86
CA GLN A 245 1.27 -1.44 -8.10
C GLN A 245 1.91 -1.71 -9.47
N SER A 246 3.15 -2.19 -9.51
CA SER A 246 4.10 -2.46 -8.45
C SER A 246 5.50 -1.96 -8.83
N TRP A 247 6.42 -1.88 -7.88
CA TRP A 247 7.84 -1.62 -8.14
C TRP A 247 8.45 -2.65 -9.10
N ASP A 248 8.05 -3.93 -8.94
CA ASP A 248 8.55 -5.01 -9.78
C ASP A 248 8.15 -4.83 -11.26
N GLU A 249 6.96 -4.33 -11.53
CA GLU A 249 6.48 -4.03 -12.89
C GLU A 249 7.04 -2.71 -13.43
N PHE A 250 7.19 -1.69 -12.57
CA PHE A 250 7.77 -0.41 -12.96
C PHE A 250 9.17 -0.57 -13.57
N LYS A 251 10.01 -1.42 -12.95
CA LYS A 251 11.37 -1.70 -13.45
C LYS A 251 11.40 -2.34 -14.85
N LYS A 252 10.32 -3.01 -15.25
CA LYS A 252 10.19 -3.67 -16.55
C LYS A 252 9.62 -2.76 -17.63
N ALA A 253 8.94 -1.68 -17.24
CA ALA A 253 8.43 -0.71 -18.19
C ALA A 253 9.60 0.04 -18.85
N ARG A 254 9.40 0.45 -20.11
CA ARG A 254 10.42 1.26 -20.79
C ARG A 254 10.69 2.57 -20.03
N PRO A 255 11.90 3.08 -20.10
CA PRO A 255 12.28 4.35 -19.46
C PRO A 255 11.43 5.54 -19.88
#